data_d2d951d4ee010b96058e67a743625f85
#
_entry.id   d2d951d4ee010b96058e67a743625f85
#
_cell.length_a   1.000
_cell.length_b   1.000
_cell.length_c   1.000
_cell.angle_alpha   90.00
_cell.angle_beta   90.00
_cell.angle_gamma   90.00
#
_symmetry.space_group_name_H-M   'P 1'
#
loop_
_entity.id
_entity.type
_entity.pdbx_description
1 polymer ?
#
loop_
_entity_poly.entity_id
_entity_poly.type
_entity_poly.pdbx_seq_one_letter_code
_entity_poly.pdbx_strand_id
1 'polypeptide(L)'
;MYKIRKGTPFDQSQIEKIASKAYKKYVDLIGKKPAPMVADFLKHLNEDYVFVIEDTDNSQIMGYAVIVLKNNEYWLENIAVYPTKTKQGFGTQLTRYVEDFVSKSASTIQLYTNLKMYENIDWYKRIGYSEFKRKTVDGFERVYFIKEL
;
A
#
# COMPACT_ATOMS: atom_id res chain seq x y z
N MET A 1 -20.11 -8.93 -4.06
CA MET A 1 -19.56 -8.02 -5.08
C MET A 1 -18.57 -7.06 -4.42
N TYR A 2 -17.55 -6.64 -5.13
CA TYR A 2 -16.51 -5.77 -4.61
C TYR A 2 -16.44 -4.48 -5.39
N LYS A 3 -16.16 -3.35 -4.69
CA LYS A 3 -15.91 -2.09 -5.37
C LYS A 3 -14.76 -1.35 -4.68
N ILE A 4 -14.04 -0.55 -5.46
CA ILE A 4 -13.01 0.33 -4.92
C ILE A 4 -13.61 1.73 -4.82
N ARG A 5 -13.41 2.37 -3.68
CA ARG A 5 -13.89 3.72 -3.42
C ARG A 5 -12.89 4.49 -2.58
N LYS A 6 -13.09 5.80 -2.49
CA LYS A 6 -12.29 6.64 -1.60
C LYS A 6 -12.56 6.25 -0.15
N GLY A 7 -11.49 6.14 0.65
CA GLY A 7 -11.58 5.90 2.08
C GLY A 7 -12.05 7.15 2.82
N THR A 8 -12.74 6.95 3.94
CA THR A 8 -13.19 8.02 4.83
C THR A 8 -12.70 7.73 6.25
N PRO A 9 -12.73 8.72 7.17
CA PRO A 9 -12.35 8.47 8.57
C PRO A 9 -13.12 7.32 9.23
N PHE A 10 -14.30 7.00 8.75
CA PHE A 10 -15.07 5.85 9.25
C PHE A 10 -14.40 4.50 8.92
N ASP A 11 -13.47 4.48 7.97
CA ASP A 11 -12.75 3.26 7.59
C ASP A 11 -11.49 3.03 8.41
N GLN A 12 -11.08 3.98 9.25
CA GLN A 12 -9.82 3.93 10.00
C GLN A 12 -9.64 2.61 10.75
N SER A 13 -10.63 2.22 11.52
CA SER A 13 -10.56 1.02 12.36
C SER A 13 -10.32 -0.25 11.54
N GLN A 14 -11.03 -0.42 10.42
CA GLN A 14 -10.85 -1.56 9.54
C GLN A 14 -9.50 -1.55 8.84
N ILE A 15 -9.01 -0.38 8.42
CA ILE A 15 -7.70 -0.21 7.79
C ILE A 15 -6.60 -0.59 8.77
N GLU A 16 -6.66 -0.10 10.01
CA GLU A 16 -5.68 -0.43 11.06
C GLU A 16 -5.63 -1.94 11.33
N LYS A 17 -6.78 -2.59 11.34
CA LYS A 17 -6.88 -4.03 11.54
C LYS A 17 -6.22 -4.80 10.38
N ILE A 18 -6.45 -4.37 9.14
CA ILE A 18 -5.82 -4.98 7.97
C ILE A 18 -4.30 -4.83 8.03
N ALA A 19 -3.82 -3.61 8.32
CA ALA A 19 -2.39 -3.34 8.44
C ALA A 19 -1.74 -4.22 9.50
N SER A 20 -2.35 -4.31 10.68
CA SER A 20 -1.85 -5.14 11.77
C SER A 20 -1.72 -6.60 11.36
N LYS A 21 -2.73 -7.15 10.70
CA LYS A 21 -2.73 -8.56 10.29
C LYS A 21 -1.81 -8.83 9.10
N ALA A 22 -1.80 -7.93 8.11
CA ALA A 22 -1.01 -8.11 6.89
C ALA A 22 0.49 -8.03 7.14
N TYR A 23 0.92 -7.14 8.04
CA TYR A 23 2.34 -6.92 8.32
C TYR A 23 2.89 -7.72 9.49
N LYS A 24 2.03 -8.43 10.22
CA LYS A 24 2.43 -9.20 11.42
C LYS A 24 3.59 -10.17 11.15
N LYS A 25 3.56 -10.84 10.02
CA LYS A 25 4.61 -11.82 9.65
C LYS A 25 6.00 -11.21 9.50
N TYR A 26 6.09 -9.91 9.30
CA TYR A 26 7.36 -9.22 9.12
C TYR A 26 7.96 -8.69 10.41
N VAL A 27 7.20 -8.69 11.51
CA VAL A 27 7.70 -8.17 12.79
C VAL A 27 8.92 -8.95 13.27
N ASP A 28 8.85 -10.28 13.27
CA ASP A 28 9.97 -11.13 13.68
C ASP A 28 11.13 -11.06 12.69
N LEU A 29 10.83 -11.02 11.39
CA LEU A 29 11.82 -10.99 10.32
C LEU A 29 12.64 -9.69 10.33
N ILE A 30 11.99 -8.57 10.59
CA ILE A 30 12.63 -7.25 10.63
C ILE A 30 13.20 -6.94 12.00
N GLY A 31 12.64 -7.52 13.07
CA GLY A 31 13.04 -7.28 14.45
C GLY A 31 12.30 -6.14 15.13
N LYS A 32 11.33 -5.53 14.42
CA LYS A 32 10.45 -4.47 14.93
C LYS A 32 9.26 -4.33 14.02
N LYS A 33 8.25 -3.55 14.44
CA LYS A 33 7.07 -3.30 13.61
C LYS A 33 7.47 -2.47 12.39
N PRO A 34 7.16 -2.92 11.16
CA PRO A 34 7.44 -2.14 9.96
C PRO A 34 6.61 -0.85 9.94
N ALA A 35 7.15 0.19 9.34
CA ALA A 35 6.51 1.51 9.31
C ALA A 35 5.04 1.49 8.82
N PRO A 36 4.69 0.77 7.74
CA PRO A 36 3.30 0.76 7.27
C PRO A 36 2.31 0.12 8.25
N MET A 37 2.80 -0.73 9.17
CA MET A 37 1.95 -1.37 10.17
C MET A 37 1.45 -0.38 11.22
N VAL A 38 2.23 0.67 11.49
CA VAL A 38 1.96 1.65 12.56
C VAL A 38 1.75 3.07 12.01
N ALA A 39 1.39 3.18 10.74
CA ALA A 39 1.14 4.46 10.09
C ALA A 39 -0.02 5.23 10.74
N ASP A 40 0.01 6.55 10.64
CA ASP A 40 -1.08 7.41 11.09
C ASP A 40 -2.18 7.44 10.02
N PHE A 41 -3.05 6.44 10.05
CA PHE A 41 -4.09 6.29 9.03
C PHE A 41 -5.14 7.41 9.06
N LEU A 42 -5.44 7.96 10.22
CA LEU A 42 -6.38 9.08 10.28
C LEU A 42 -5.84 10.29 9.55
N LYS A 43 -4.55 10.58 9.71
CA LYS A 43 -3.88 11.67 8.98
C LYS A 43 -3.93 11.41 7.47
N HIS A 44 -3.63 10.20 7.03
CA HIS A 44 -3.72 9.84 5.62
C HIS A 44 -5.14 10.00 5.07
N LEU A 45 -6.15 9.57 5.83
CA LEU A 45 -7.55 9.68 5.41
C LEU A 45 -7.99 11.14 5.27
N ASN A 46 -7.43 12.03 6.08
CA ASN A 46 -7.77 13.46 6.04
C ASN A 46 -6.94 14.27 5.03
N GLU A 47 -5.68 13.89 4.78
CA GLU A 47 -4.73 14.73 4.06
C GLU A 47 -4.24 14.12 2.72
N ASP A 48 -4.31 12.81 2.57
CA ASP A 48 -3.75 12.11 1.41
C ASP A 48 -4.85 11.37 0.64
N TYR A 49 -4.46 10.58 -0.37
CA TYR A 49 -5.40 9.78 -1.15
C TYR A 49 -5.42 8.37 -0.60
N VAL A 50 -6.55 7.95 -0.06
CA VAL A 50 -6.74 6.59 0.44
C VAL A 50 -7.89 5.95 -0.32
N PHE A 51 -7.64 4.75 -0.87
CA PHE A 51 -8.67 3.95 -1.52
C PHE A 51 -8.82 2.63 -0.80
N VAL A 52 -10.05 2.15 -0.73
CA VAL A 52 -10.38 0.87 -0.10
C VAL A 52 -11.14 0.00 -1.07
N ILE A 53 -10.95 -1.31 -0.97
CA ILE A 53 -11.78 -2.27 -1.69
C ILE A 53 -12.77 -2.87 -0.70
N GLU A 54 -14.04 -2.70 -0.99
CA GLU A 54 -15.15 -3.03 -0.10
C GLU A 54 -15.98 -4.17 -0.67
N ASP A 55 -16.30 -5.13 0.18
CA ASP A 55 -17.34 -6.10 -0.13
C ASP A 55 -18.70 -5.42 0.10
N THR A 56 -19.43 -5.20 -0.98
CA THR A 56 -20.70 -4.46 -0.92
C THR A 56 -21.84 -5.24 -0.26
N ASP A 57 -21.68 -6.55 -0.09
CA ASP A 57 -22.71 -7.39 0.53
C ASP A 57 -22.74 -7.21 2.05
N ASN A 58 -21.58 -6.95 2.68
CA ASN A 58 -21.47 -6.82 4.13
C ASN A 58 -20.74 -5.56 4.60
N SER A 59 -20.38 -4.67 3.67
CA SER A 59 -19.64 -3.43 3.95
C SER A 59 -18.26 -3.64 4.60
N GLN A 60 -17.69 -4.84 4.45
CA GLN A 60 -16.37 -5.14 4.98
C GLN A 60 -15.28 -4.68 4.04
N ILE A 61 -14.26 -4.01 4.59
CA ILE A 61 -13.08 -3.61 3.82
C ILE A 61 -12.13 -4.80 3.71
N MET A 62 -11.74 -5.11 2.46
CA MET A 62 -10.85 -6.24 2.16
C MET A 62 -9.40 -5.82 2.02
N GLY A 63 -9.16 -4.56 1.69
CA GLY A 63 -7.82 -4.02 1.49
C GLY A 63 -7.86 -2.52 1.33
N TYR A 64 -6.67 -1.91 1.32
CA TYR A 64 -6.52 -0.46 1.17
C TYR A 64 -5.23 -0.10 0.45
N ALA A 65 -5.18 1.11 -0.08
CA ALA A 65 -3.98 1.70 -0.64
C ALA A 65 -3.91 3.18 -0.25
N VAL A 66 -2.73 3.63 0.15
CA VAL A 66 -2.45 5.02 0.51
C VAL A 66 -1.49 5.62 -0.50
N ILE A 67 -1.87 6.74 -1.12
CA ILE A 67 -1.03 7.47 -2.07
C ILE A 67 -0.74 8.84 -1.49
N VAL A 68 0.55 9.21 -1.48
CA VAL A 68 1.02 10.51 -1.00
C VAL A 68 1.63 11.27 -2.16
N LEU A 69 1.25 12.54 -2.31
CA LEU A 69 1.87 13.46 -3.25
C LEU A 69 2.91 14.28 -2.49
N LYS A 70 4.18 14.13 -2.87
CA LYS A 70 5.30 14.78 -2.21
C LYS A 70 6.28 15.30 -3.25
N ASN A 71 6.58 16.59 -3.22
CA ASN A 71 7.51 17.24 -4.18
C ASN A 71 7.12 16.96 -5.65
N ASN A 72 5.82 17.02 -5.94
CA ASN A 72 5.24 16.73 -7.25
C ASN A 72 5.42 15.28 -7.72
N GLU A 73 5.76 14.37 -6.81
CA GLU A 73 5.88 12.94 -7.09
C GLU A 73 4.82 12.18 -6.33
N TYR A 74 4.19 11.21 -7.00
CA TYR A 74 3.20 10.33 -6.37
C TYR A 74 3.88 9.09 -5.83
N TRP A 75 3.58 8.77 -4.57
CA TRP A 75 4.12 7.61 -3.87
C TRP A 75 2.99 6.69 -3.42
N LEU A 76 3.09 5.41 -3.78
CA LEU A 76 2.27 4.38 -3.16
C LEU A 76 2.89 4.09 -1.79
N GLU A 77 2.38 4.76 -0.77
CA GLU A 77 2.98 4.79 0.56
C GLU A 77 2.69 3.52 1.37
N ASN A 78 1.52 2.92 1.16
CA ASN A 78 1.07 1.77 1.94
C ASN A 78 -0.01 1.03 1.17
N ILE A 79 0.10 -0.28 1.06
CA ILE A 79 -0.93 -1.12 0.45
C ILE A 79 -0.97 -2.45 1.18
N ALA A 80 -2.16 -2.88 1.53
CA ALA A 80 -2.33 -4.18 2.17
C ALA A 80 -3.72 -4.74 1.92
N VAL A 81 -3.79 -6.07 1.95
CA VAL A 81 -5.01 -6.85 1.81
C VAL A 81 -5.05 -7.83 2.97
N TYR A 82 -6.24 -8.19 3.45
CA TYR A 82 -6.34 -9.24 4.46
C TYR A 82 -5.55 -10.47 4.04
N PRO A 83 -4.72 -11.07 4.92
CA PRO A 83 -3.89 -12.23 4.56
C PRO A 83 -4.70 -13.41 4.02
N THR A 84 -5.92 -13.60 4.49
CA THR A 84 -6.82 -14.66 4.05
C THR A 84 -7.41 -14.39 2.67
N LYS A 85 -7.20 -13.18 2.13
CA LYS A 85 -7.76 -12.72 0.85
C LYS A 85 -6.70 -12.40 -0.20
N THR A 86 -5.41 -12.63 0.09
CA THR A 86 -4.31 -12.24 -0.80
C THR A 86 -4.34 -12.91 -2.17
N LYS A 87 -4.89 -14.11 -2.27
CA LYS A 87 -4.95 -14.87 -3.53
C LYS A 87 -6.19 -14.58 -4.38
N GLN A 88 -7.00 -13.61 -3.99
CA GLN A 88 -8.23 -13.26 -4.71
C GLN A 88 -8.07 -12.09 -5.67
N GLY A 89 -6.85 -11.60 -5.86
CA GLY A 89 -6.56 -10.53 -6.81
C GLY A 89 -6.88 -9.12 -6.32
N PHE A 90 -7.20 -8.92 -5.05
CA PHE A 90 -7.51 -7.60 -4.51
C PHE A 90 -6.33 -6.64 -4.58
N GLY A 91 -5.11 -7.12 -4.30
CA GLY A 91 -3.91 -6.31 -4.40
C GLY A 91 -3.67 -5.81 -5.82
N THR A 92 -3.87 -6.68 -6.81
CA THR A 92 -3.74 -6.32 -8.21
C THR A 92 -4.80 -5.30 -8.63
N GLN A 93 -6.05 -5.48 -8.19
CA GLN A 93 -7.14 -4.55 -8.49
C GLN A 93 -6.86 -3.17 -7.88
N LEU A 94 -6.42 -3.13 -6.61
CA LEU A 94 -6.06 -1.88 -5.94
C LEU A 94 -4.91 -1.18 -6.65
N THR A 95 -3.86 -1.93 -7.01
CA THR A 95 -2.69 -1.35 -7.68
C THR A 95 -3.07 -0.76 -9.04
N ARG A 96 -3.88 -1.46 -9.84
CA ARG A 96 -4.36 -0.95 -11.12
C ARG A 96 -5.18 0.31 -10.96
N TYR A 97 -6.05 0.34 -9.96
CA TYR A 97 -6.87 1.51 -9.66
C TYR A 97 -6.00 2.72 -9.31
N VAL A 98 -5.00 2.50 -8.45
CA VAL A 98 -4.04 3.52 -8.04
C VAL A 98 -3.26 4.04 -9.25
N GLU A 99 -2.76 3.15 -10.10
CA GLU A 99 -2.01 3.54 -11.29
C GLU A 99 -2.86 4.35 -12.25
N ASP A 100 -4.11 3.96 -12.46
CA ASP A 100 -5.04 4.72 -13.29
C ASP A 100 -5.31 6.11 -12.70
N PHE A 101 -5.51 6.18 -11.39
CA PHE A 101 -5.70 7.45 -10.69
C PHE A 101 -4.50 8.39 -10.87
N VAL A 102 -3.29 7.90 -10.63
CA VAL A 102 -2.06 8.69 -10.73
C VAL A 102 -1.78 9.09 -12.17
N SER A 103 -2.09 8.23 -13.15
CA SER A 103 -1.81 8.47 -14.57
C SER A 103 -2.53 9.70 -15.11
N LYS A 104 -3.60 10.13 -14.48
CA LYS A 104 -4.33 11.36 -14.89
C LYS A 104 -3.55 12.63 -14.57
N SER A 105 -2.57 12.57 -13.70
CA SER A 105 -1.82 13.73 -13.23
C SER A 105 -0.31 13.59 -13.37
N ALA A 106 0.21 12.39 -13.58
CA ALA A 106 1.64 12.12 -13.64
C ALA A 106 1.97 10.94 -14.55
N SER A 107 3.22 10.88 -15.01
CA SER A 107 3.70 9.80 -15.88
C SER A 107 4.39 8.67 -15.13
N THR A 108 4.64 8.84 -13.83
CA THR A 108 5.31 7.83 -13.01
C THR A 108 4.67 7.73 -11.64
N ILE A 109 4.84 6.56 -11.03
CA ILE A 109 4.51 6.31 -9.63
C ILE A 109 5.70 5.65 -8.96
N GLN A 110 5.99 6.04 -7.73
CA GLN A 110 7.10 5.50 -6.95
C GLN A 110 6.59 4.80 -5.71
N LEU A 111 7.41 3.92 -5.16
CA LEU A 111 7.15 3.31 -3.87
C LEU A 111 8.48 2.86 -3.24
N TYR A 112 8.45 2.58 -1.95
CA TYR A 112 9.53 1.87 -1.31
C TYR A 112 8.96 0.74 -0.45
N THR A 113 9.80 -0.26 -0.20
CA THR A 113 9.47 -1.36 0.70
C THR A 113 10.72 -1.74 1.48
N ASN A 114 10.53 -2.42 2.60
CA ASN A 114 11.64 -2.91 3.40
C ASN A 114 12.35 -4.04 2.64
N LEU A 115 13.69 -4.03 2.67
CA LEU A 115 14.51 -5.05 2.01
C LEU A 115 14.15 -6.48 2.43
N LYS A 116 13.68 -6.66 3.65
CA LYS A 116 13.30 -7.98 4.18
C LYS A 116 11.89 -8.44 3.78
N MET A 117 11.13 -7.60 3.11
CA MET A 117 9.81 -7.97 2.59
C MET A 117 9.95 -8.59 1.20
N TYR A 118 10.56 -9.77 1.13
CA TYR A 118 10.93 -10.45 -0.13
C TYR A 118 9.74 -10.69 -1.05
N GLU A 119 8.59 -11.07 -0.50
CA GLU A 119 7.39 -11.34 -1.29
C GLU A 119 6.89 -10.05 -1.96
N ASN A 120 6.95 -8.93 -1.28
CA ASN A 120 6.55 -7.63 -1.83
C ASN A 120 7.49 -7.20 -2.95
N ILE A 121 8.81 -7.36 -2.75
CA ILE A 121 9.82 -7.03 -3.75
C ILE A 121 9.56 -7.82 -5.04
N ASP A 122 9.37 -9.12 -4.92
CA ASP A 122 9.10 -10.00 -6.07
C ASP A 122 7.80 -9.59 -6.77
N TRP A 123 6.76 -9.27 -6.00
CA TRP A 123 5.47 -8.86 -6.54
C TRP A 123 5.57 -7.55 -7.32
N TYR A 124 6.22 -6.54 -6.75
CA TYR A 124 6.40 -5.26 -7.45
C TYR A 124 7.15 -5.43 -8.77
N LYS A 125 8.20 -6.24 -8.78
CA LYS A 125 8.93 -6.54 -10.03
C LYS A 125 8.02 -7.21 -11.06
N ARG A 126 7.20 -8.15 -10.64
CA ARG A 126 6.27 -8.85 -11.56
C ARG A 126 5.24 -7.92 -12.19
N ILE A 127 4.81 -6.90 -11.46
CA ILE A 127 3.79 -5.97 -11.98
C ILE A 127 4.38 -4.73 -12.65
N GLY A 128 5.70 -4.73 -12.91
CA GLY A 128 6.32 -3.74 -13.78
C GLY A 128 7.11 -2.64 -13.09
N TYR A 129 7.33 -2.74 -11.78
CA TYR A 129 8.16 -1.79 -11.06
C TYR A 129 9.64 -2.15 -11.19
N SER A 130 10.47 -1.12 -11.32
CA SER A 130 11.93 -1.27 -11.42
C SER A 130 12.61 -0.62 -10.22
N GLU A 131 13.55 -1.33 -9.62
CA GLU A 131 14.36 -0.80 -8.53
C GLU A 131 15.27 0.31 -9.04
N PHE A 132 15.37 1.43 -8.31
CA PHE A 132 16.24 2.51 -8.70
C PHE A 132 17.18 3.00 -7.61
N LYS A 133 16.96 2.66 -6.34
CA LYS A 133 17.92 2.94 -5.26
C LYS A 133 17.59 2.15 -3.99
N ARG A 134 18.57 2.13 -3.08
CA ARG A 134 18.42 1.60 -1.72
C ARG A 134 18.90 2.64 -0.73
N LYS A 135 18.28 2.69 0.45
CA LYS A 135 18.61 3.68 1.46
C LYS A 135 18.19 3.15 2.84
N THR A 136 18.99 3.47 3.87
CA THR A 136 18.60 3.21 5.25
C THR A 136 17.97 4.47 5.84
N VAL A 137 16.74 4.35 6.35
CA VAL A 137 15.99 5.45 6.95
C VAL A 137 15.41 4.96 8.27
N ASP A 138 15.74 5.66 9.36
CA ASP A 138 15.25 5.33 10.71
C ASP A 138 15.52 3.87 11.11
N GLY A 139 16.66 3.33 10.68
CA GLY A 139 17.06 1.96 10.97
C GLY A 139 16.41 0.90 10.07
N PHE A 140 15.62 1.30 9.07
CA PHE A 140 15.05 0.40 8.08
C PHE A 140 15.85 0.47 6.77
N GLU A 141 16.17 -0.69 6.21
CA GLU A 141 16.76 -0.78 4.88
C GLU A 141 15.62 -0.78 3.86
N ARG A 142 15.60 0.22 2.98
CA ARG A 142 14.55 0.44 2.00
C ARG A 142 15.02 0.19 0.59
N VAL A 143 14.16 -0.45 -0.21
CA VAL A 143 14.34 -0.61 -1.65
C VAL A 143 13.30 0.26 -2.35
N TYR A 144 13.75 1.13 -3.24
CA TYR A 144 12.90 2.10 -3.93
C TYR A 144 12.62 1.64 -5.36
N PHE A 145 11.36 1.73 -5.75
CA PHE A 145 10.86 1.30 -7.05
C PHE A 145 10.14 2.45 -7.77
N ILE A 146 10.17 2.38 -9.10
CA ILE A 146 9.45 3.33 -9.96
C ILE A 146 8.81 2.57 -11.11
N LYS A 147 7.65 3.05 -11.57
CA LYS A 147 6.96 2.53 -12.74
C LYS A 147 6.49 3.68 -13.62
N GLU A 148 6.70 3.56 -14.93
CA GLU A 148 6.12 4.47 -15.92
C GLU A 148 4.68 4.07 -16.19
N LEU A 149 3.81 5.05 -16.25
CA LEU A 149 2.36 4.84 -16.41
C LEU A 149 1.89 5.16 -17.83
#